data_e2c60ad8cad3803afe2f5efad9601dc1
#
_entry.id   e2c60ad8cad3803afe2f5efad9601dc1
#
_cell.length_a   1.000
_cell.length_b   1.000
_cell.length_c   1.000
_cell.angle_alpha   90.00
_cell.angle_beta   90.00
_cell.angle_gamma   90.00
#
_symmetry.space_group_name_H-M   'P 1'
#
loop_
_entity.id
_entity.type
_entity.pdbx_description
1 polymer ?
#
loop_
_entity_poly.entity_id
_entity_poly.type
_entity_poly.pdbx_seq_one_letter_code
_entity_poly.pdbx_strand_id
1 'polypeptide(L)'
;METLPNHNKLLTDRALQCAAAELGVNISDLQITSVSGGFSRNRRALVSAGDKTIFVKEVDVDLLPDDGERELAWLKKDYEVTRLLQKLHPQYVADWTMLAGDGHVLMTSSYASSEGWLWRPPAEKSVAKRYISAVVAATCELEKTELPHKVIEELQLQPFTTAELGLDDGIDRVIVDADIRRQLIDNYQTLLPEQSEVNQRRCQKMIRLLSERNELVNISVHAKHFAKQSEDCFDHSDVRSDNLAFHPQTGELKLVDWNWASYAPRGSGATEFLIDMARHGQDVMPWLDELNAEMLAAFVGFYLIRSLKPPLQPGDNLRQMQALSAATAYDLLERT
;
A
#
# COMPACT_ATOMS: atom_id res chain seq x y z
N MET A 1 -23.16 3.27 -36.41
CA MET A 1 -21.81 2.80 -36.07
C MET A 1 -21.49 3.47 -34.76
N GLU A 2 -21.82 2.84 -33.64
CA GLU A 2 -21.39 3.31 -32.31
C GLU A 2 -19.88 3.07 -32.21
N THR A 3 -19.13 4.14 -32.08
CA THR A 3 -17.70 4.09 -31.78
C THR A 3 -17.58 3.56 -30.36
N LEU A 4 -17.06 2.32 -30.22
CA LEU A 4 -16.66 1.78 -28.93
C LEU A 4 -15.78 2.81 -28.21
N PRO A 5 -16.01 3.05 -26.91
CA PRO A 5 -15.19 4.00 -26.17
C PRO A 5 -13.72 3.61 -26.23
N ASN A 6 -12.89 4.59 -26.52
CA ASN A 6 -11.46 4.44 -26.77
C ASN A 6 -10.75 4.07 -25.45
N HIS A 7 -10.71 2.77 -25.07
CA HIS A 7 -10.12 2.23 -23.83
C HIS A 7 -8.62 2.50 -23.69
N ASN A 8 -7.98 3.13 -24.70
CA ASN A 8 -6.54 3.39 -24.74
C ASN A 8 -6.12 4.79 -24.24
N LYS A 9 -7.03 5.67 -23.82
CA LYS A 9 -6.63 6.97 -23.26
C LYS A 9 -6.15 6.79 -21.83
N LEU A 10 -4.97 7.33 -21.50
CA LEU A 10 -4.42 7.33 -20.14
C LEU A 10 -5.31 8.09 -19.15
N LEU A 11 -5.92 9.18 -19.59
CA LEU A 11 -6.87 10.02 -18.84
C LEU A 11 -8.07 10.37 -19.73
N THR A 12 -9.22 10.68 -19.14
CA THR A 12 -10.38 11.18 -19.87
C THR A 12 -10.21 12.66 -20.27
N ASP A 13 -11.07 13.13 -21.15
CA ASP A 13 -11.10 14.54 -21.53
C ASP A 13 -11.41 15.45 -20.32
N ARG A 14 -12.22 14.97 -19.34
CA ARG A 14 -12.48 15.66 -18.05
C ARG A 14 -11.17 15.87 -17.28
N ALA A 15 -10.41 14.83 -17.07
CA ALA A 15 -9.14 14.92 -16.33
C ALA A 15 -8.13 15.81 -17.05
N LEU A 16 -8.08 15.75 -18.38
CA LEU A 16 -7.22 16.62 -19.19
C LEU A 16 -7.64 18.09 -19.11
N GLN A 17 -8.94 18.39 -19.10
CA GLN A 17 -9.45 19.76 -18.89
C GLN A 17 -9.08 20.30 -17.51
N CYS A 18 -9.25 19.49 -16.44
CA CYS A 18 -8.84 19.87 -15.09
C CYS A 18 -7.33 20.14 -15.02
N ALA A 19 -6.50 19.27 -15.58
CA ALA A 19 -5.05 19.44 -15.59
C ALA A 19 -4.60 20.67 -16.41
N ALA A 20 -5.22 20.90 -17.58
CA ALA A 20 -4.93 22.09 -18.41
C ALA A 20 -5.29 23.39 -17.68
N ALA A 21 -6.45 23.43 -17.01
CA ALA A 21 -6.86 24.58 -16.21
C ALA A 21 -5.87 24.87 -15.07
N GLU A 22 -5.43 23.82 -14.36
CA GLU A 22 -4.48 23.95 -13.25
C GLU A 22 -3.10 24.43 -13.73
N LEU A 23 -2.62 23.88 -14.84
CA LEU A 23 -1.32 24.27 -15.42
C LEU A 23 -1.37 25.61 -16.22
N GLY A 24 -2.57 26.13 -16.45
CA GLY A 24 -2.79 27.41 -17.16
C GLY A 24 -2.48 27.35 -18.65
N VAL A 25 -2.72 26.21 -19.31
CA VAL A 25 -2.41 25.97 -20.73
C VAL A 25 -3.62 25.38 -21.49
N ASN A 26 -3.52 25.23 -22.82
CA ASN A 26 -4.51 24.47 -23.56
C ASN A 26 -4.24 22.95 -23.45
N ILE A 27 -5.26 22.13 -23.65
CA ILE A 27 -5.12 20.65 -23.64
C ILE A 27 -4.08 20.19 -24.67
N SER A 28 -4.00 20.84 -25.82
CA SER A 28 -3.02 20.54 -26.88
C SER A 28 -1.57 20.70 -26.45
N ASP A 29 -1.31 21.46 -25.40
CA ASP A 29 0.05 21.78 -24.94
C ASP A 29 0.49 20.83 -23.79
N LEU A 30 -0.42 19.95 -23.35
CA LEU A 30 -0.14 18.94 -22.31
C LEU A 30 0.71 17.79 -22.86
N GLN A 31 1.71 17.41 -22.09
CA GLN A 31 2.44 16.15 -22.26
C GLN A 31 1.97 15.15 -21.19
N ILE A 32 1.57 13.94 -21.62
CA ILE A 32 1.02 12.94 -20.75
C ILE A 32 1.97 11.73 -20.74
N THR A 33 2.44 11.38 -19.55
CA THR A 33 3.34 10.25 -19.33
C THR A 33 2.63 9.21 -18.47
N SER A 34 2.58 7.96 -18.94
CA SER A 34 2.02 6.86 -18.14
C SER A 34 2.86 6.61 -16.88
N VAL A 35 2.19 6.28 -15.78
CA VAL A 35 2.84 5.79 -14.57
C VAL A 35 2.52 4.31 -14.40
N SER A 36 3.52 3.54 -13.97
CA SER A 36 3.36 2.11 -13.65
C SER A 36 3.25 1.93 -12.14
N GLY A 37 2.55 0.89 -11.71
CA GLY A 37 2.40 0.53 -10.30
C GLY A 37 0.99 0.77 -9.76
N GLY A 38 0.77 0.30 -8.52
CA GLY A 38 -0.52 0.32 -7.85
C GLY A 38 -1.52 -0.70 -8.41
N PHE A 39 -2.47 -1.11 -7.56
CA PHE A 39 -3.43 -2.18 -7.86
C PHE A 39 -4.86 -1.66 -8.03
N SER A 40 -5.10 -0.34 -7.86
CA SER A 40 -6.41 0.25 -8.12
C SER A 40 -6.69 0.35 -9.62
N ARG A 41 -7.97 0.33 -9.98
CA ARG A 41 -8.42 0.46 -11.38
C ARG A 41 -8.50 1.91 -11.85
N ASN A 42 -8.02 2.85 -11.04
CA ASN A 42 -8.02 4.27 -11.37
C ASN A 42 -7.06 4.57 -12.52
N ARG A 43 -7.46 5.49 -13.40
CA ARG A 43 -6.56 6.05 -14.40
C ARG A 43 -5.55 6.96 -13.70
N ARG A 44 -4.29 6.92 -14.15
CA ARG A 44 -3.24 7.77 -13.58
C ARG A 44 -2.17 8.11 -14.58
N ALA A 45 -1.67 9.34 -14.50
CA ALA A 45 -0.60 9.82 -15.35
C ALA A 45 0.18 10.97 -14.67
N LEU A 46 1.39 11.21 -15.13
CA LEU A 46 2.04 12.50 -14.99
C LEU A 46 1.60 13.39 -16.15
N VAL A 47 1.20 14.62 -15.85
CA VAL A 47 0.80 15.61 -16.82
C VAL A 47 1.71 16.82 -16.68
N SER A 48 2.37 17.20 -17.77
CA SER A 48 3.35 18.28 -17.79
C SER A 48 2.98 19.36 -18.80
N ALA A 49 3.35 20.60 -18.47
CA ALA A 49 3.33 21.75 -19.40
C ALA A 49 4.50 22.66 -19.06
N GLY A 50 5.45 22.82 -19.99
CA GLY A 50 6.70 23.53 -19.75
C GLY A 50 7.53 22.83 -18.66
N ASP A 51 7.86 23.57 -17.61
CA ASP A 51 8.63 23.10 -16.44
C ASP A 51 7.76 22.55 -15.28
N LYS A 52 6.42 22.63 -15.41
CA LYS A 52 5.50 22.17 -14.38
C LYS A 52 5.04 20.76 -14.68
N THR A 53 5.03 19.89 -13.67
CA THR A 53 4.50 18.53 -13.73
C THR A 53 3.61 18.27 -12.52
N ILE A 54 2.45 17.67 -12.75
CA ILE A 54 1.52 17.22 -11.70
C ILE A 54 1.22 15.74 -11.88
N PHE A 55 0.90 15.05 -10.79
CA PHE A 55 0.33 13.71 -10.83
C PHE A 55 -1.19 13.82 -10.85
N VAL A 56 -1.82 13.07 -11.74
CA VAL A 56 -3.28 13.02 -11.91
C VAL A 56 -3.77 11.60 -11.70
N LYS A 57 -4.76 11.44 -10.80
CA LYS A 57 -5.48 10.18 -10.53
C LYS A 57 -6.97 10.42 -10.80
N GLU A 58 -7.60 9.57 -11.60
CA GLU A 58 -8.99 9.75 -12.01
C GLU A 58 -9.79 8.47 -11.78
N VAL A 59 -11.00 8.62 -11.25
CA VAL A 59 -12.02 7.57 -11.18
C VAL A 59 -13.02 7.76 -12.31
N ASP A 60 -13.07 6.81 -13.23
CA ASP A 60 -14.04 6.75 -14.32
C ASP A 60 -15.13 5.74 -13.93
N VAL A 61 -16.22 6.23 -13.36
CA VAL A 61 -17.32 5.39 -12.85
C VAL A 61 -18.03 4.60 -13.94
N ASP A 62 -18.02 5.09 -15.18
CA ASP A 62 -18.64 4.40 -16.31
C ASP A 62 -17.88 3.10 -16.66
N LEU A 63 -16.59 3.04 -16.32
CA LEU A 63 -15.76 1.85 -16.47
C LEU A 63 -15.77 0.93 -15.24
N LEU A 64 -16.36 1.36 -14.12
CA LEU A 64 -16.36 0.68 -12.83
C LEU A 64 -17.79 0.56 -12.27
N PRO A 65 -18.74 -0.07 -12.99
CA PRO A 65 -20.15 -0.05 -12.61
C PRO A 65 -20.42 -0.62 -11.22
N ASP A 66 -19.62 -1.58 -10.76
CA ASP A 66 -19.79 -2.23 -9.45
C ASP A 66 -18.95 -1.59 -8.34
N ASP A 67 -17.87 -0.87 -8.68
CA ASP A 67 -16.86 -0.36 -7.74
C ASP A 67 -16.72 1.17 -7.75
N GLY A 68 -17.36 1.88 -8.69
CA GLY A 68 -17.13 3.30 -8.93
C GLY A 68 -17.37 4.19 -7.73
N GLU A 69 -18.45 3.98 -6.98
CA GLU A 69 -18.76 4.76 -5.76
C GLU A 69 -17.70 4.56 -4.68
N ARG A 70 -17.22 3.33 -4.49
CA ARG A 70 -16.15 3.02 -3.54
C ARG A 70 -14.84 3.69 -3.93
N GLU A 71 -14.47 3.62 -5.19
CA GLU A 71 -13.26 4.25 -5.72
C GLU A 71 -13.32 5.79 -5.59
N LEU A 72 -14.49 6.38 -5.80
CA LEU A 72 -14.69 7.82 -5.56
C LEU A 72 -14.59 8.18 -4.07
N ALA A 73 -15.16 7.37 -3.18
CA ALA A 73 -15.01 7.57 -1.74
C ALA A 73 -13.54 7.50 -1.31
N TRP A 74 -12.77 6.55 -1.85
CA TRP A 74 -11.33 6.44 -1.62
C TRP A 74 -10.55 7.63 -2.16
N LEU A 75 -10.86 8.10 -3.37
CA LEU A 75 -10.22 9.28 -3.95
C LEU A 75 -10.44 10.53 -3.10
N LYS A 76 -11.69 10.70 -2.61
CA LYS A 76 -12.04 11.81 -1.72
C LYS A 76 -11.34 11.71 -0.38
N LYS A 77 -11.27 10.51 0.22
CA LYS A 77 -10.56 10.27 1.48
C LYS A 77 -9.06 10.58 1.34
N ASP A 78 -8.42 10.11 0.25
CA ASP A 78 -7.03 10.42 -0.07
C ASP A 78 -6.79 11.95 -0.07
N TYR A 79 -7.65 12.71 -0.77
CA TYR A 79 -7.59 14.17 -0.79
C TYR A 79 -7.76 14.79 0.60
N GLU A 80 -8.79 14.41 1.35
CA GLU A 80 -9.12 15.03 2.63
C GLU A 80 -8.06 14.75 3.69
N VAL A 81 -7.54 13.50 3.75
CA VAL A 81 -6.45 13.13 4.64
C VAL A 81 -5.16 13.87 4.28
N THR A 82 -4.81 13.91 2.98
CA THR A 82 -3.64 14.68 2.52
C THR A 82 -3.75 16.15 2.93
N ARG A 83 -4.93 16.79 2.75
CA ARG A 83 -5.19 18.18 3.15
C ARG A 83 -5.06 18.42 4.66
N LEU A 84 -5.49 17.46 5.47
CA LEU A 84 -5.30 17.50 6.92
C LEU A 84 -3.81 17.43 7.27
N LEU A 85 -3.11 16.44 6.71
CA LEU A 85 -1.70 16.21 7.01
C LEU A 85 -0.78 17.30 6.44
N GLN A 86 -1.16 18.03 5.41
CA GLN A 86 -0.44 19.24 4.97
C GLN A 86 -0.37 20.31 6.06
N LYS A 87 -1.30 20.31 7.01
CA LYS A 87 -1.29 21.24 8.15
C LYS A 87 -0.54 20.68 9.36
N LEU A 88 -0.54 19.36 9.55
CA LEU A 88 0.02 18.69 10.74
C LEU A 88 1.44 18.18 10.48
N HIS A 89 1.67 17.58 9.33
CA HIS A 89 2.90 16.89 8.93
C HIS A 89 3.27 17.18 7.46
N PRO A 90 3.47 18.47 7.07
CA PRO A 90 3.71 18.85 5.67
C PRO A 90 4.94 18.15 5.07
N GLN A 91 5.91 17.75 5.90
CA GLN A 91 7.12 17.06 5.46
C GLN A 91 6.85 15.67 4.89
N TYR A 92 5.73 15.00 5.25
CA TYR A 92 5.44 13.62 4.89
C TYR A 92 4.39 13.46 3.80
N VAL A 93 3.75 14.52 3.36
CA VAL A 93 2.67 14.44 2.35
C VAL A 93 2.98 15.28 1.12
N ALA A 94 2.16 15.13 0.08
CA ALA A 94 2.27 15.95 -1.11
C ALA A 94 2.18 17.45 -0.75
N ASP A 95 3.09 18.26 -1.31
CA ASP A 95 3.18 19.70 -1.02
C ASP A 95 1.91 20.43 -1.44
N TRP A 96 1.26 19.94 -2.49
CA TRP A 96 0.02 20.46 -3.03
C TRP A 96 -0.93 19.31 -3.43
N THR A 97 -2.24 19.55 -3.25
CA THR A 97 -3.31 18.64 -3.68
C THR A 97 -4.60 19.39 -4.01
N MET A 98 -5.32 18.93 -5.01
CA MET A 98 -6.62 19.45 -5.43
C MET A 98 -7.56 18.33 -5.86
N LEU A 99 -8.83 18.43 -5.49
CA LEU A 99 -9.91 17.59 -5.99
C LEU A 99 -10.76 18.41 -6.96
N ALA A 100 -10.91 17.94 -8.19
CA ALA A 100 -11.57 18.61 -9.30
C ALA A 100 -12.54 17.68 -10.05
N GLY A 101 -13.16 18.16 -11.11
CA GLY A 101 -14.02 17.36 -11.97
C GLY A 101 -15.19 16.72 -11.20
N ASP A 102 -15.89 17.49 -10.35
CA ASP A 102 -16.96 17.01 -9.47
C ASP A 102 -16.53 15.87 -8.53
N GLY A 103 -15.27 15.88 -8.10
CA GLY A 103 -14.72 14.87 -7.19
C GLY A 103 -14.13 13.63 -7.87
N HIS A 104 -14.07 13.60 -9.19
CA HIS A 104 -13.56 12.46 -9.96
C HIS A 104 -12.05 12.52 -10.26
N VAL A 105 -11.43 13.67 -10.10
CA VAL A 105 -10.03 13.93 -10.47
C VAL A 105 -9.26 14.45 -9.28
N LEU A 106 -8.29 13.70 -8.80
CA LEU A 106 -7.31 14.11 -7.81
C LEU A 106 -6.02 14.52 -8.52
N MET A 107 -5.54 15.72 -8.25
CA MET A 107 -4.26 16.23 -8.72
C MET A 107 -3.37 16.54 -7.53
N THR A 108 -2.09 16.17 -7.62
CA THR A 108 -1.10 16.40 -6.56
C THR A 108 0.25 16.79 -7.12
N SER A 109 1.14 17.28 -6.24
CA SER A 109 2.55 17.45 -6.56
C SER A 109 3.12 16.15 -7.15
N SER A 110 3.98 16.31 -8.14
CA SER A 110 4.71 15.22 -8.78
C SER A 110 6.04 14.99 -8.07
N TYR A 111 6.44 13.74 -7.92
CA TYR A 111 7.74 13.31 -7.41
C TYR A 111 8.38 12.40 -8.45
N ALA A 112 8.80 13.01 -9.57
CA ALA A 112 9.25 12.27 -10.73
C ALA A 112 10.64 11.65 -10.51
N SER A 113 10.87 10.44 -11.04
CA SER A 113 12.20 9.80 -10.99
C SER A 113 13.26 10.60 -11.75
N SER A 114 12.88 11.41 -12.75
CA SER A 114 13.77 12.35 -13.45
C SER A 114 14.30 13.47 -12.55
N GLU A 115 13.62 13.73 -11.44
CA GLU A 115 14.01 14.72 -10.42
C GLU A 115 14.77 14.08 -9.25
N GLY A 116 15.08 12.78 -9.34
CA GLY A 116 15.86 12.05 -8.34
C GLY A 116 15.03 11.30 -7.31
N TRP A 117 13.71 11.31 -7.39
CA TRP A 117 12.82 10.57 -6.47
C TRP A 117 12.83 9.07 -6.77
N LEU A 118 12.85 8.27 -5.70
CA LEU A 118 12.79 6.81 -5.75
C LEU A 118 11.42 6.33 -5.28
N TRP A 119 10.82 5.44 -6.08
CA TRP A 119 9.53 4.77 -5.83
C TRP A 119 9.69 3.27 -5.58
N ARG A 120 10.90 2.85 -5.27
CA ARG A 120 11.25 1.45 -4.97
C ARG A 120 12.36 1.41 -3.93
N PRO A 121 12.52 0.31 -3.21
CA PRO A 121 13.63 0.15 -2.28
C PRO A 121 14.96 0.38 -2.98
N PRO A 122 15.84 1.25 -2.46
CA PRO A 122 17.15 1.50 -3.04
C PRO A 122 18.01 0.25 -3.06
N ALA A 123 18.76 0.01 -4.14
CA ALA A 123 19.68 -1.12 -4.22
C ALA A 123 20.96 -0.90 -3.41
N GLU A 124 21.43 0.35 -3.28
CA GLU A 124 22.60 0.69 -2.49
C GLU A 124 22.30 0.60 -0.99
N LYS A 125 23.06 -0.23 -0.26
CA LYS A 125 22.81 -0.52 1.17
C LYS A 125 22.78 0.71 2.06
N SER A 126 23.65 1.69 1.84
CA SER A 126 23.71 2.91 2.64
C SER A 126 22.46 3.78 2.42
N VAL A 127 21.99 3.88 1.18
CA VAL A 127 20.75 4.59 0.81
C VAL A 127 19.54 3.84 1.34
N ALA A 128 19.51 2.50 1.22
CA ALA A 128 18.44 1.66 1.74
C ALA A 128 18.30 1.81 3.26
N LYS A 129 19.41 1.84 4.01
CA LYS A 129 19.40 2.07 5.46
C LYS A 129 18.79 3.43 5.80
N ARG A 130 19.16 4.51 5.10
CA ARG A 130 18.60 5.85 5.31
C ARG A 130 17.10 5.89 4.97
N TYR A 131 16.73 5.24 3.86
CA TYR A 131 15.33 5.12 3.44
C TYR A 131 14.49 4.43 4.51
N ILE A 132 14.93 3.25 4.99
CA ILE A 132 14.21 2.50 6.02
C ILE A 132 14.11 3.33 7.31
N SER A 133 15.21 3.93 7.76
CA SER A 133 15.18 4.80 8.95
C SER A 133 14.21 5.98 8.81
N ALA A 134 14.15 6.61 7.62
CA ALA A 134 13.26 7.74 7.38
C ALA A 134 11.78 7.33 7.44
N VAL A 135 11.43 6.18 6.85
CA VAL A 135 10.04 5.69 6.85
C VAL A 135 9.62 5.24 8.24
N VAL A 136 10.45 4.47 8.95
CA VAL A 136 10.16 4.06 10.34
C VAL A 136 9.99 5.27 11.25
N ALA A 137 10.85 6.28 11.14
CA ALA A 137 10.70 7.52 11.90
C ALA A 137 9.40 8.27 11.56
N ALA A 138 9.02 8.32 10.28
CA ALA A 138 7.78 8.96 9.84
C ALA A 138 6.53 8.23 10.38
N THR A 139 6.49 6.90 10.32
CA THR A 139 5.37 6.13 10.89
C THR A 139 5.26 6.33 12.39
N CYS A 140 6.37 6.28 13.14
CA CYS A 140 6.39 6.57 14.59
C CYS A 140 5.97 8.00 14.93
N GLU A 141 6.19 8.98 14.05
CA GLU A 141 5.72 10.34 14.23
C GLU A 141 4.22 10.49 13.94
N LEU A 142 3.73 9.85 12.90
CA LEU A 142 2.31 9.79 12.54
C LEU A 142 1.47 9.16 13.66
N GLU A 143 1.94 8.08 14.30
CA GLU A 143 1.28 7.42 15.41
C GLU A 143 1.00 8.36 16.62
N LYS A 144 1.78 9.45 16.76
CA LYS A 144 1.60 10.44 17.82
C LYS A 144 0.59 11.52 17.45
N THR A 145 -0.02 11.45 16.27
CA THR A 145 -0.98 12.45 15.81
C THR A 145 -2.29 12.31 16.55
N GLU A 146 -2.61 13.27 17.38
CA GLU A 146 -3.91 13.36 18.03
C GLU A 146 -4.90 14.10 17.14
N LEU A 147 -5.94 13.40 16.70
CA LEU A 147 -7.01 13.99 15.91
C LEU A 147 -8.26 14.22 16.78
N PRO A 148 -8.92 15.40 16.65
CA PRO A 148 -10.21 15.61 17.28
C PRO A 148 -11.25 14.60 16.81
N HIS A 149 -12.13 14.12 17.71
CA HIS A 149 -13.16 13.11 17.40
C HIS A 149 -14.01 13.49 16.16
N LYS A 150 -14.36 14.77 16.04
CA LYS A 150 -15.10 15.29 14.87
C LYS A 150 -14.35 15.05 13.55
N VAL A 151 -13.02 15.20 13.53
CA VAL A 151 -12.19 14.97 12.33
C VAL A 151 -12.18 13.49 11.99
N ILE A 152 -12.11 12.62 13.01
CA ILE A 152 -12.16 11.16 12.84
C ILE A 152 -13.47 10.74 12.15
N GLU A 153 -14.61 11.29 12.63
CA GLU A 153 -15.93 11.02 12.06
C GLU A 153 -16.05 11.57 10.63
N GLU A 154 -15.63 12.82 10.39
CA GLU A 154 -15.70 13.46 9.07
C GLU A 154 -14.86 12.73 8.02
N LEU A 155 -13.68 12.25 8.39
CA LEU A 155 -12.78 11.47 7.52
C LEU A 155 -13.15 9.98 7.46
N GLN A 156 -14.14 9.55 8.24
CA GLN A 156 -14.53 8.13 8.33
C GLN A 156 -13.34 7.21 8.62
N LEU A 157 -12.46 7.63 9.54
CA LEU A 157 -11.31 6.82 9.93
C LEU A 157 -11.80 5.63 10.75
N GLN A 158 -11.75 4.45 10.15
CA GLN A 158 -12.17 3.21 10.79
C GLN A 158 -11.01 2.58 11.55
N PRO A 159 -11.28 1.79 12.60
CA PRO A 159 -10.27 0.94 13.19
C PRO A 159 -9.67 -0.01 12.15
N PHE A 160 -8.36 -0.22 12.20
CA PHE A 160 -7.60 -1.03 11.25
C PHE A 160 -8.10 -2.47 11.16
N THR A 161 -8.43 -3.09 12.31
CA THR A 161 -8.89 -4.49 12.37
C THR A 161 -10.30 -4.67 11.81
N THR A 162 -11.15 -3.62 11.80
CA THR A 162 -12.50 -3.64 11.26
C THR A 162 -12.59 -3.19 9.81
N ALA A 163 -11.60 -2.39 9.36
CA ALA A 163 -11.55 -1.85 8.02
C ALA A 163 -11.09 -2.89 7.00
N GLU A 164 -11.94 -3.83 6.64
CA GLU A 164 -11.77 -4.78 5.52
C GLU A 164 -10.69 -5.87 5.68
N LEU A 165 -9.90 -5.90 6.74
CA LEU A 165 -8.76 -6.81 6.74
C LEU A 165 -9.13 -8.24 7.09
N GLY A 166 -10.24 -8.49 7.84
CA GLY A 166 -10.63 -9.84 8.23
C GLY A 166 -9.44 -10.61 8.81
N LEU A 167 -8.63 -9.90 9.65
CA LEU A 167 -7.37 -10.43 10.15
C LEU A 167 -7.58 -11.65 11.03
N ASP A 168 -8.72 -11.70 11.72
CA ASP A 168 -9.08 -12.72 12.69
C ASP A 168 -9.36 -14.07 12.05
N ASP A 169 -9.95 -14.10 10.84
CA ASP A 169 -10.42 -15.35 10.21
C ASP A 169 -9.37 -16.03 9.32
N GLY A 170 -8.33 -15.29 8.91
CA GLY A 170 -7.39 -15.75 7.92
C GLY A 170 -6.66 -17.02 8.33
N ILE A 171 -5.97 -17.02 9.47
CA ILE A 171 -5.18 -18.15 9.94
C ILE A 171 -6.07 -19.32 10.43
N ASP A 172 -7.22 -19.05 11.04
CA ASP A 172 -8.15 -20.06 11.51
C ASP A 172 -8.72 -20.86 10.33
N ARG A 173 -9.01 -20.22 9.20
CA ARG A 173 -9.41 -20.92 7.96
C ARG A 173 -8.31 -21.84 7.45
N VAL A 174 -7.05 -21.40 7.49
CA VAL A 174 -5.90 -22.25 7.13
C VAL A 174 -5.79 -23.46 8.06
N ILE A 175 -6.06 -23.29 9.36
CA ILE A 175 -6.00 -24.40 10.35
C ILE A 175 -7.07 -25.45 10.11
N VAL A 176 -8.32 -25.05 9.81
CA VAL A 176 -9.45 -25.97 9.74
C VAL A 176 -9.61 -26.62 8.36
N ASP A 177 -9.22 -25.94 7.29
CA ASP A 177 -9.44 -26.37 5.91
C ASP A 177 -8.17 -26.97 5.29
N ALA A 178 -8.17 -28.30 5.13
CA ALA A 178 -7.06 -29.05 4.54
C ALA A 178 -6.88 -28.77 3.04
N ASP A 179 -7.95 -28.40 2.33
CA ASP A 179 -7.88 -28.12 0.89
C ASP A 179 -7.26 -26.73 0.66
N ILE A 180 -7.58 -25.76 1.50
CA ILE A 180 -6.88 -24.46 1.52
C ILE A 180 -5.38 -24.66 1.76
N ARG A 181 -5.00 -25.47 2.76
CA ARG A 181 -3.56 -25.72 3.00
C ARG A 181 -2.87 -26.38 1.81
N ARG A 182 -3.52 -27.34 1.16
CA ARG A 182 -2.96 -27.98 -0.04
C ARG A 182 -2.77 -26.99 -1.17
N GLN A 183 -3.78 -26.15 -1.47
CA GLN A 183 -3.67 -25.11 -2.49
C GLN A 183 -2.54 -24.13 -2.19
N LEU A 184 -2.37 -23.73 -0.92
CA LEU A 184 -1.27 -22.84 -0.52
C LEU A 184 0.09 -23.51 -0.72
N ILE A 185 0.26 -24.78 -0.35
CA ILE A 185 1.50 -25.53 -0.56
C ILE A 185 1.82 -25.60 -2.07
N ASP A 186 0.85 -25.95 -2.91
CA ASP A 186 1.02 -26.00 -4.37
C ASP A 186 1.42 -24.65 -4.95
N ASN A 187 0.80 -23.56 -4.47
CA ASN A 187 1.15 -22.19 -4.87
C ASN A 187 2.60 -21.86 -4.52
N TYR A 188 3.05 -22.17 -3.29
CA TYR A 188 4.45 -21.90 -2.89
C TYR A 188 5.45 -22.76 -3.67
N GLN A 189 5.12 -24.01 -3.98
CA GLN A 189 5.96 -24.87 -4.82
C GLN A 189 6.11 -24.30 -6.23
N THR A 190 5.03 -23.72 -6.78
CA THR A 190 5.04 -23.06 -8.09
C THR A 190 5.84 -21.77 -8.09
N LEU A 191 5.75 -20.98 -7.02
CA LEU A 191 6.49 -19.71 -6.88
C LEU A 191 8.00 -19.89 -6.67
N LEU A 192 8.39 -20.97 -6.00
CA LEU A 192 9.74 -21.18 -5.47
C LEU A 192 10.87 -21.04 -6.52
N PRO A 193 10.78 -21.61 -7.74
CA PRO A 193 11.86 -21.53 -8.73
C PRO A 193 12.19 -20.12 -9.23
N GLU A 194 11.25 -19.22 -9.17
CA GLU A 194 11.37 -17.85 -9.73
C GLU A 194 11.88 -16.83 -8.70
N GLN A 195 12.06 -17.25 -7.44
CA GLN A 195 12.40 -16.34 -6.35
C GLN A 195 13.91 -16.24 -6.09
N SER A 196 14.31 -15.13 -5.47
CA SER A 196 15.66 -14.99 -4.89
C SER A 196 15.91 -16.05 -3.83
N GLU A 197 17.18 -16.40 -3.55
CA GLU A 197 17.55 -17.40 -2.53
C GLU A 197 16.93 -17.11 -1.15
N VAL A 198 16.80 -15.82 -0.78
CA VAL A 198 16.18 -15.42 0.48
C VAL A 198 14.71 -15.78 0.47
N ASN A 199 13.99 -15.41 -0.58
CA ASN A 199 12.56 -15.70 -0.71
C ASN A 199 12.30 -17.19 -0.93
N GLN A 200 13.19 -17.92 -1.61
CA GLN A 200 13.10 -19.39 -1.69
C GLN A 200 13.14 -20.03 -0.29
N ARG A 201 14.07 -19.62 0.58
CA ARG A 201 14.12 -20.10 1.97
C ARG A 201 12.85 -19.79 2.75
N ARG A 202 12.28 -18.59 2.59
CA ARG A 202 11.00 -18.20 3.20
C ARG A 202 9.83 -19.04 2.69
N CYS A 203 9.75 -19.26 1.39
CA CYS A 203 8.73 -20.16 0.80
C CYS A 203 8.86 -21.59 1.35
N GLN A 204 10.09 -22.12 1.48
CA GLN A 204 10.33 -23.45 2.06
C GLN A 204 9.91 -23.54 3.52
N LYS A 205 10.16 -22.48 4.32
CA LYS A 205 9.69 -22.40 5.71
C LYS A 205 8.16 -22.40 5.76
N MET A 206 7.51 -21.61 4.87
CA MET A 206 6.05 -21.55 4.81
C MET A 206 5.42 -22.89 4.41
N ILE A 207 6.01 -23.63 3.46
CA ILE A 207 5.55 -24.99 3.10
C ILE A 207 5.61 -25.92 4.32
N ARG A 208 6.69 -25.85 5.12
CA ARG A 208 6.81 -26.63 6.38
C ARG A 208 5.74 -26.22 7.38
N LEU A 209 5.57 -24.91 7.64
CA LEU A 209 4.53 -24.39 8.53
C LEU A 209 3.14 -24.90 8.15
N LEU A 210 2.77 -24.82 6.87
CA LEU A 210 1.46 -25.29 6.37
C LEU A 210 1.24 -26.79 6.56
N SER A 211 2.33 -27.57 6.72
CA SER A 211 2.29 -29.00 7.02
C SER A 211 2.20 -29.29 8.53
N GLU A 212 2.47 -28.31 9.40
CA GLU A 212 2.58 -28.47 10.85
C GLU A 212 1.44 -27.73 11.59
N ARG A 213 0.32 -28.42 11.83
CA ARG A 213 -0.89 -27.82 12.40
C ARG A 213 -0.68 -27.11 13.75
N ASN A 214 0.18 -27.64 14.62
CA ASN A 214 0.38 -27.08 15.96
C ASN A 214 1.01 -25.68 15.91
N GLU A 215 1.91 -25.44 14.98
CA GLU A 215 2.54 -24.12 14.81
C GLU A 215 1.56 -23.10 14.25
N LEU A 216 0.69 -23.49 13.31
CA LEU A 216 -0.41 -22.65 12.86
C LEU A 216 -1.34 -22.23 14.01
N VAL A 217 -1.62 -23.11 14.96
CA VAL A 217 -2.43 -22.78 16.16
C VAL A 217 -1.71 -21.73 17.03
N ASN A 218 -0.41 -21.84 17.22
CA ASN A 218 0.36 -20.83 17.97
C ASN A 218 0.27 -19.46 17.28
N ILE A 219 0.43 -19.40 15.95
CA ILE A 219 0.27 -18.15 15.18
C ILE A 219 -1.15 -17.58 15.35
N SER A 220 -2.20 -18.44 15.33
CA SER A 220 -3.58 -18.00 15.55
C SER A 220 -3.78 -17.34 16.92
N VAL A 221 -3.12 -17.84 17.96
CA VAL A 221 -3.20 -17.22 19.31
C VAL A 221 -2.62 -15.79 19.27
N HIS A 222 -1.44 -15.59 18.66
CA HIS A 222 -0.85 -14.27 18.52
C HIS A 222 -1.71 -13.35 17.64
N ALA A 223 -2.24 -13.83 16.52
CA ALA A 223 -3.13 -13.05 15.64
C ALA A 223 -4.39 -12.56 16.39
N LYS A 224 -4.97 -13.40 17.27
CA LYS A 224 -6.12 -13.02 18.12
C LYS A 224 -5.75 -12.01 19.20
N HIS A 225 -4.49 -11.94 19.61
CA HIS A 225 -4.02 -10.88 20.51
C HIS A 225 -3.94 -9.54 19.79
N PHE A 226 -3.51 -9.52 18.54
CA PHE A 226 -3.52 -8.29 17.73
C PHE A 226 -4.91 -7.67 17.66
N ALA A 227 -5.95 -8.46 17.38
CA ALA A 227 -7.34 -7.98 17.32
C ALA A 227 -7.88 -7.39 18.64
N LYS A 228 -7.15 -7.55 19.76
CA LYS A 228 -7.48 -7.01 21.09
C LYS A 228 -6.61 -5.83 21.50
N GLN A 229 -5.63 -5.46 20.71
CA GLN A 229 -4.80 -4.29 20.98
C GLN A 229 -5.62 -2.99 20.82
N SER A 230 -5.21 -1.94 21.51
CA SER A 230 -5.80 -0.61 21.35
C SER A 230 -5.50 -0.08 19.96
N GLU A 231 -6.53 0.39 19.25
CA GLU A 231 -6.43 1.04 17.93
C GLU A 231 -6.58 2.55 18.13
N ASP A 232 -5.57 3.17 18.72
CA ASP A 232 -5.56 4.58 19.11
C ASP A 232 -4.48 5.41 18.38
N CYS A 233 -3.65 4.78 17.55
CA CYS A 233 -2.63 5.46 16.76
C CYS A 233 -3.13 5.76 15.35
N PHE A 234 -2.95 7.01 14.90
CA PHE A 234 -3.22 7.34 13.49
C PHE A 234 -2.19 6.67 12.58
N ASP A 235 -2.65 6.00 11.54
CA ASP A 235 -1.80 5.22 10.65
C ASP A 235 -2.21 5.37 9.17
N HIS A 236 -1.24 5.20 8.28
CA HIS A 236 -1.46 5.17 6.83
C HIS A 236 -2.17 3.89 6.38
N SER A 237 -1.88 2.79 7.03
CA SER A 237 -2.46 1.45 6.84
C SER A 237 -2.30 0.82 5.45
N ASP A 238 -1.35 1.34 4.67
CA ASP A 238 -0.83 0.72 3.43
C ASP A 238 0.59 1.24 3.16
N VAL A 239 1.49 1.14 4.18
CA VAL A 239 2.86 1.64 4.08
C VAL A 239 3.72 0.65 3.29
N ARG A 240 3.79 0.86 1.98
CA ARG A 240 4.60 0.06 1.06
C ARG A 240 5.45 0.96 0.18
N SER A 241 6.52 0.40 -0.37
CA SER A 241 7.48 1.15 -1.19
C SER A 241 6.88 1.83 -2.43
N ASP A 242 5.78 1.31 -2.97
CA ASP A 242 5.08 1.92 -4.10
C ASP A 242 4.15 3.09 -3.71
N ASN A 243 3.92 3.29 -2.39
CA ASN A 243 3.21 4.44 -1.82
C ASN A 243 4.17 5.48 -1.19
N LEU A 244 5.48 5.35 -1.46
CA LEU A 244 6.53 6.17 -0.86
C LEU A 244 7.44 6.77 -1.93
N ALA A 245 7.58 8.09 -1.94
CA ALA A 245 8.60 8.79 -2.72
C ALA A 245 9.73 9.23 -1.77
N PHE A 246 10.96 8.78 -2.03
CA PHE A 246 12.14 9.11 -1.25
C PHE A 246 13.20 9.80 -2.10
N HIS A 247 13.71 10.93 -1.65
CA HIS A 247 14.78 11.64 -2.34
C HIS A 247 16.13 11.34 -1.66
N PRO A 248 17.02 10.53 -2.28
CA PRO A 248 18.20 10.01 -1.62
C PRO A 248 19.28 11.07 -1.29
N GLN A 249 19.25 12.21 -1.96
CA GLN A 249 20.22 13.30 -1.71
C GLN A 249 19.79 14.18 -0.53
N THR A 250 18.50 14.57 -0.47
CA THR A 250 17.97 15.44 0.58
C THR A 250 17.50 14.67 1.81
N GLY A 251 17.14 13.39 1.65
CA GLY A 251 16.51 12.59 2.69
C GLY A 251 15.01 12.83 2.83
N GLU A 252 14.42 13.64 1.94
CA GLU A 252 12.99 13.90 1.94
C GLU A 252 12.20 12.65 1.65
N LEU A 253 11.07 12.51 2.35
CA LEU A 253 10.14 11.40 2.23
C LEU A 253 8.72 11.93 2.06
N LYS A 254 7.98 11.37 1.10
CA LYS A 254 6.55 11.65 0.92
C LYS A 254 5.78 10.34 0.90
N LEU A 255 4.72 10.28 1.69
CA LEU A 255 3.73 9.21 1.67
C LEU A 255 2.54 9.68 0.82
N VAL A 256 2.02 8.79 0.00
CA VAL A 256 0.90 9.06 -0.92
C VAL A 256 -0.14 7.92 -0.86
N ASP A 257 -1.33 8.14 -1.42
CA ASP A 257 -2.42 7.16 -1.46
C ASP A 257 -3.01 6.88 -0.06
N TRP A 258 -3.47 7.93 0.61
CA TRP A 258 -4.01 7.94 1.99
C TRP A 258 -5.42 7.38 2.13
N ASN A 259 -5.94 6.72 1.11
CA ASN A 259 -7.30 6.17 1.10
C ASN A 259 -7.54 5.07 2.16
N TRP A 260 -6.46 4.42 2.64
CA TRP A 260 -6.50 3.42 3.70
C TRP A 260 -6.28 3.98 5.10
N ALA A 261 -5.98 5.27 5.25
CA ALA A 261 -5.72 5.87 6.56
C ALA A 261 -6.75 5.44 7.61
N SER A 262 -6.28 5.02 8.78
CA SER A 262 -7.11 4.42 9.83
C SER A 262 -6.56 4.72 11.22
N TYR A 263 -7.21 4.16 12.24
CA TYR A 263 -6.62 3.98 13.56
C TYR A 263 -6.14 2.55 13.69
N ALA A 264 -4.91 2.37 14.15
CA ALA A 264 -4.26 1.08 14.24
C ALA A 264 -3.54 0.90 15.60
N PRO A 265 -3.21 -0.33 15.99
CA PRO A 265 -2.30 -0.57 17.09
C PRO A 265 -0.92 0.01 16.78
N ARG A 266 -0.21 0.40 17.84
CA ARG A 266 1.14 0.94 17.73
C ARG A 266 2.09 -0.01 16.99
N GLY A 267 2.95 0.54 16.14
CA GLY A 267 3.92 -0.20 15.32
C GLY A 267 3.33 -0.79 14.04
N SER A 268 2.04 -0.52 13.73
CA SER A 268 1.40 -1.09 12.53
C SER A 268 2.05 -0.61 11.24
N GLY A 269 2.20 0.68 11.02
CA GLY A 269 2.80 1.22 9.81
C GLY A 269 4.26 0.79 9.61
N ALA A 270 5.05 0.76 10.69
CA ALA A 270 6.43 0.25 10.64
C ALA A 270 6.45 -1.24 10.28
N THR A 271 5.55 -2.06 10.85
CA THR A 271 5.46 -3.50 10.56
C THR A 271 5.13 -3.77 9.10
N GLU A 272 4.11 -3.09 8.53
CA GLU A 272 3.77 -3.21 7.11
C GLU A 272 4.96 -2.90 6.20
N PHE A 273 5.61 -1.76 6.46
CA PHE A 273 6.75 -1.33 5.69
C PHE A 273 7.94 -2.29 5.79
N LEU A 274 8.25 -2.78 6.99
CA LEU A 274 9.39 -3.69 7.19
C LEU A 274 9.14 -5.07 6.56
N ILE A 275 7.90 -5.55 6.50
CA ILE A 275 7.52 -6.73 5.69
C ILE A 275 7.83 -6.47 4.22
N ASP A 276 7.44 -5.31 3.67
CA ASP A 276 7.69 -4.97 2.27
C ASP A 276 9.19 -4.88 1.98
N MET A 277 9.97 -4.22 2.84
CA MET A 277 11.42 -4.11 2.71
C MET A 277 12.11 -5.48 2.76
N ALA A 278 11.76 -6.31 3.73
CA ALA A 278 12.32 -7.66 3.86
C ALA A 278 11.96 -8.52 2.64
N ARG A 279 10.73 -8.43 2.12
CA ARG A 279 10.29 -9.12 0.90
C ARG A 279 11.12 -8.71 -0.32
N HIS A 280 11.55 -7.46 -0.41
CA HIS A 280 12.48 -6.96 -1.41
C HIS A 280 13.95 -7.31 -1.13
N GLY A 281 14.25 -8.09 -0.08
CA GLY A 281 15.59 -8.54 0.26
C GLY A 281 16.44 -7.52 1.00
N GLN A 282 15.83 -6.46 1.52
CA GLN A 282 16.55 -5.50 2.37
C GLN A 282 16.77 -6.07 3.76
N ASP A 283 17.88 -5.65 4.39
CA ASP A 283 18.18 -6.00 5.77
C ASP A 283 17.38 -5.13 6.73
N VAL A 284 16.39 -5.73 7.38
CA VAL A 284 15.52 -5.06 8.36
C VAL A 284 15.88 -5.39 9.81
N MET A 285 16.91 -6.20 10.03
CA MET A 285 17.34 -6.64 11.38
C MET A 285 17.58 -5.48 12.37
N PRO A 286 18.11 -4.29 11.94
CA PRO A 286 18.30 -3.17 12.86
C PRO A 286 17.00 -2.55 13.41
N TRP A 287 15.84 -2.90 12.88
CA TRP A 287 14.53 -2.34 13.26
C TRP A 287 13.55 -3.41 13.77
N LEU A 288 14.04 -4.57 14.23
CA LEU A 288 13.14 -5.63 14.75
C LEU A 288 12.32 -5.16 15.96
N ASP A 289 12.87 -4.27 16.79
CA ASP A 289 12.17 -3.73 17.96
C ASP A 289 10.97 -2.82 17.60
N GLU A 290 10.87 -2.40 16.33
CA GLU A 290 9.75 -1.59 15.83
C GLU A 290 8.60 -2.47 15.27
N LEU A 291 8.79 -3.79 15.22
CA LEU A 291 7.78 -4.71 14.71
C LEU A 291 6.73 -5.02 15.78
N ASN A 292 5.46 -5.02 15.38
CA ASN A 292 4.38 -5.57 16.17
C ASN A 292 4.25 -7.07 15.88
N ALA A 293 4.71 -7.92 16.81
CA ALA A 293 4.76 -9.37 16.62
C ALA A 293 3.36 -9.99 16.43
N GLU A 294 2.35 -9.49 17.14
CA GLU A 294 0.97 -9.94 16.99
C GLU A 294 0.40 -9.59 15.60
N MET A 295 0.77 -8.42 15.07
CA MET A 295 0.43 -8.02 13.70
C MET A 295 1.11 -8.90 12.65
N LEU A 296 2.38 -9.25 12.85
CA LEU A 296 3.06 -10.20 11.97
C LEU A 296 2.27 -11.52 11.88
N ALA A 297 1.85 -12.06 13.03
CA ALA A 297 1.04 -13.27 13.09
C ALA A 297 -0.30 -13.12 12.36
N ALA A 298 -1.00 -11.99 12.56
CA ALA A 298 -2.25 -11.69 11.86
C ALA A 298 -2.03 -11.59 10.33
N PHE A 299 -0.96 -10.93 9.90
CA PHE A 299 -0.63 -10.80 8.48
C PHE A 299 -0.24 -12.15 7.82
N VAL A 300 0.32 -13.09 8.54
CA VAL A 300 0.52 -14.45 7.99
C VAL A 300 -0.82 -14.99 7.47
N GLY A 301 -1.87 -15.03 8.32
CA GLY A 301 -3.18 -15.53 7.94
C GLY A 301 -3.85 -14.71 6.84
N PHE A 302 -3.84 -13.38 7.00
CA PHE A 302 -4.43 -12.43 6.05
C PHE A 302 -3.85 -12.60 4.64
N TYR A 303 -2.54 -12.56 4.50
CA TYR A 303 -1.90 -12.67 3.19
C TYR A 303 -2.01 -14.07 2.59
N LEU A 304 -1.99 -15.15 3.41
CA LEU A 304 -2.23 -16.51 2.92
C LEU A 304 -3.58 -16.61 2.21
N ILE A 305 -4.65 -16.18 2.87
CA ILE A 305 -6.01 -16.25 2.30
C ILE A 305 -6.17 -15.32 1.09
N ARG A 306 -5.58 -14.12 1.15
CA ARG A 306 -5.63 -13.16 0.03
C ARG A 306 -4.87 -13.67 -1.20
N SER A 307 -3.80 -14.42 -1.02
CA SER A 307 -3.01 -14.99 -2.12
C SER A 307 -3.77 -16.04 -2.95
N LEU A 308 -4.82 -16.63 -2.40
CA LEU A 308 -5.70 -17.59 -3.09
C LEU A 308 -6.80 -16.93 -3.93
N LYS A 309 -7.01 -15.61 -3.79
CA LYS A 309 -8.03 -14.92 -4.59
C LYS A 309 -7.60 -14.83 -6.06
N PRO A 310 -8.55 -14.73 -7.00
CA PRO A 310 -8.20 -14.49 -8.41
C PRO A 310 -7.42 -13.16 -8.55
N PRO A 311 -6.58 -13.02 -9.59
CA PRO A 311 -5.91 -11.76 -9.89
C PRO A 311 -6.95 -10.66 -10.14
N LEU A 312 -6.62 -9.41 -9.80
CA LEU A 312 -7.51 -8.27 -10.03
C LEU A 312 -7.63 -7.95 -11.52
N GLN A 313 -6.55 -8.16 -12.25
CA GLN A 313 -6.49 -7.99 -13.71
C GLN A 313 -5.47 -8.97 -14.29
N PRO A 314 -5.61 -9.33 -15.59
CA PRO A 314 -4.67 -10.24 -16.25
C PRO A 314 -3.23 -9.72 -16.16
N GLY A 315 -2.32 -10.58 -15.67
CA GLY A 315 -0.89 -10.28 -15.58
C GLY A 315 -0.45 -9.49 -14.36
N ASP A 316 -1.36 -9.15 -13.41
CA ASP A 316 -0.92 -8.60 -12.14
C ASP A 316 -0.20 -9.65 -11.27
N ASN A 317 0.71 -9.18 -10.44
CA ASN A 317 1.48 -10.03 -9.51
C ASN A 317 1.02 -9.90 -8.05
N LEU A 318 -0.15 -9.29 -7.80
CA LEU A 318 -0.63 -9.01 -6.44
C LEU A 318 -0.69 -10.29 -5.58
N ARG A 319 -1.18 -11.40 -6.15
CA ARG A 319 -1.32 -12.66 -5.39
C ARG A 319 0.01 -13.29 -5.04
N GLN A 320 1.00 -13.18 -5.93
CA GLN A 320 2.39 -13.58 -5.66
C GLN A 320 3.01 -12.70 -4.57
N MET A 321 2.82 -11.39 -4.67
CA MET A 321 3.28 -10.44 -3.66
C MET A 321 2.68 -10.78 -2.28
N GLN A 322 1.37 -11.07 -2.20
CA GLN A 322 0.71 -11.45 -0.95
C GLN A 322 1.24 -12.76 -0.39
N ALA A 323 1.45 -13.79 -1.21
CA ALA A 323 2.07 -15.03 -0.76
C ALA A 323 3.48 -14.79 -0.19
N LEU A 324 4.32 -14.02 -0.88
CA LEU A 324 5.65 -13.67 -0.40
C LEU A 324 5.63 -12.81 0.86
N SER A 325 4.63 -11.92 1.01
CA SER A 325 4.45 -11.13 2.22
C SER A 325 4.07 -12.00 3.41
N ALA A 326 3.21 -13.03 3.24
CA ALA A 326 2.92 -14.01 4.29
C ALA A 326 4.18 -14.77 4.74
N ALA A 327 4.98 -15.27 3.78
CA ALA A 327 6.21 -15.98 4.07
C ALA A 327 7.27 -15.08 4.75
N THR A 328 7.29 -13.79 4.40
CA THR A 328 8.17 -12.79 5.00
C THR A 328 7.71 -12.44 6.42
N ALA A 329 6.41 -12.22 6.64
CA ALA A 329 5.85 -11.96 7.97
C ALA A 329 6.15 -13.12 8.93
N TYR A 330 6.01 -14.37 8.47
CA TYR A 330 6.37 -15.54 9.27
C TYR A 330 7.88 -15.60 9.57
N ASP A 331 8.76 -15.36 8.59
CA ASP A 331 10.22 -15.33 8.83
C ASP A 331 10.64 -14.23 9.82
N LEU A 332 9.97 -13.09 9.82
CA LEU A 332 10.18 -12.01 10.80
C LEU A 332 9.63 -12.39 12.18
N LEU A 333 8.44 -12.99 12.26
CA LEU A 333 7.84 -13.43 13.52
C LEU A 333 8.72 -14.43 14.27
N GLU A 334 9.43 -15.33 13.58
CA GLU A 334 10.38 -16.25 14.21
C GLU A 334 11.64 -15.56 14.79
N ARG A 335 11.81 -14.25 14.55
CA ARG A 335 12.98 -13.46 14.98
C ARG A 335 12.67 -12.43 16.05
N THR A 336 11.39 -12.11 16.21
CA THR A 336 10.85 -11.27 17.30
C THR A 336 10.51 -12.13 18.53
#